data_b1d847aced5f5c8c07a55cc178054949
#
_entry.id   b1d847aced5f5c8c07a55cc178054949
#
_cell.length_a   1.000
_cell.length_b   1.000
_cell.length_c   1.000
_cell.angle_alpha   90.00
_cell.angle_beta   90.00
_cell.angle_gamma   90.00
#
_symmetry.space_group_name_H-M   'P 1'
#
loop_
_entity.id
_entity.type
_entity.pdbx_description
1 polymer ?
#
loop_
_entity_poly.entity_id
_entity_poly.type
_entity_poly.pdbx_seq_one_letter_code
_entity_poly.pdbx_strand_id
1 'polypeptide(L)'
;MMKKYLLEIVAGLVLSSICLFAYATDFVVVVNTKNTAGPISKDQIAQSFLGSTNTFSPIDLADGSPLRIEFYKTVAEKDPSQVRAIWSKLVFTGKARPPKQFATSEEVKKQVESDVNAIGYIEKSAVDASVKVVYPAN
;
A
#
# COMPACT_ATOMS: atom_id res chain seq x y z
N MET A 1 0.25 6.42 73.47
CA MET A 1 0.62 7.26 72.29
C MET A 1 0.60 6.42 71.05
N MET A 2 -0.40 6.58 70.25
CA MET A 2 -0.54 5.86 68.99
C MET A 2 0.16 6.66 67.93
N LYS A 3 1.32 6.20 67.51
CA LYS A 3 1.93 6.71 66.26
C LYS A 3 1.17 6.13 65.14
N LYS A 4 0.37 6.95 64.47
CA LYS A 4 -0.22 6.60 63.18
C LYS A 4 0.85 6.66 62.15
N TYR A 5 1.29 5.50 61.73
CA TYR A 5 2.10 5.40 60.50
C TYR A 5 1.12 5.55 59.36
N LEU A 6 1.08 6.72 58.80
CA LEU A 6 0.52 6.94 57.49
C LEU A 6 1.41 6.20 56.49
N LEU A 7 1.02 4.99 56.19
CA LEU A 7 1.52 4.35 55.00
C LEU A 7 0.92 5.10 53.83
N GLU A 8 1.65 6.09 53.37
CA GLU A 8 1.40 6.63 52.04
C GLU A 8 1.77 5.55 51.07
N ILE A 9 0.76 4.76 50.72
CA ILE A 9 0.86 3.96 49.50
C ILE A 9 0.81 4.97 48.33
N VAL A 10 1.98 5.43 47.97
CA VAL A 10 2.15 6.04 46.67
C VAL A 10 1.94 4.90 45.67
N ALA A 11 0.69 4.68 45.35
CA ALA A 11 0.35 3.91 44.18
C ALA A 11 0.90 4.70 42.97
N GLY A 12 2.13 4.41 42.65
CA GLY A 12 2.72 4.85 41.40
C GLY A 12 1.89 4.27 40.27
N LEU A 13 0.95 5.06 39.80
CA LEU A 13 0.25 4.80 38.56
C LEU A 13 1.30 4.97 37.45
N VAL A 14 2.04 3.89 37.17
CA VAL A 14 2.82 3.78 35.97
C VAL A 14 1.79 3.70 34.86
N LEU A 15 1.39 4.89 34.37
CA LEU A 15 0.77 4.98 33.06
C LEU A 15 1.83 4.48 32.07
N SER A 16 1.79 3.19 31.79
CA SER A 16 2.43 2.67 30.60
C SER A 16 1.76 3.36 29.43
N SER A 17 2.34 4.47 28.99
CA SER A 17 2.07 5.02 27.67
C SER A 17 2.43 3.93 26.67
N ILE A 18 1.45 3.11 26.34
CA ILE A 18 1.53 2.27 25.15
C ILE A 18 1.52 3.27 23.99
N CYS A 19 2.70 3.68 23.57
CA CYS A 19 2.86 4.32 22.27
C CYS A 19 2.39 3.29 21.24
N LEU A 20 1.12 3.37 20.87
CA LEU A 20 0.64 2.78 19.64
C LEU A 20 1.35 3.54 18.53
N PHE A 21 2.51 3.02 18.12
CA PHE A 21 3.06 3.39 16.82
C PHE A 21 2.08 2.89 15.79
N ALA A 22 1.18 3.77 15.36
CA ALA A 22 0.49 3.56 14.11
C ALA A 22 1.60 3.54 13.05
N TYR A 23 2.01 2.34 12.63
CA TYR A 23 2.81 2.20 11.43
C TYR A 23 1.92 2.66 10.27
N ALA A 24 2.00 3.95 9.95
CA ALA A 24 1.53 4.44 8.66
C ALA A 24 2.40 3.74 7.63
N THR A 25 1.84 2.74 6.96
CA THR A 25 2.48 2.08 5.83
C THR A 25 2.45 3.05 4.66
N ASP A 26 3.47 3.90 4.58
CA ASP A 26 3.64 4.80 3.46
C ASP A 26 4.03 4.01 2.22
N PHE A 27 3.22 4.10 1.20
CA PHE A 27 3.52 3.55 -0.11
C PHE A 27 3.86 4.66 -1.11
N VAL A 28 4.60 4.28 -2.13
CA VAL A 28 4.79 5.07 -3.35
C VAL A 28 4.41 4.20 -4.55
N VAL A 29 3.96 4.84 -5.62
CA VAL A 29 3.70 4.17 -6.89
C VAL A 29 4.89 4.38 -7.81
N VAL A 30 5.33 3.29 -8.41
CA VAL A 30 6.55 3.23 -9.21
C VAL A 30 6.29 2.63 -10.58
N VAL A 31 7.07 3.09 -11.55
CA VAL A 31 7.11 2.55 -12.91
C VAL A 31 8.55 2.24 -13.30
N ASN A 32 8.71 1.55 -14.42
CA ASN A 32 10.02 1.28 -15.00
C ASN A 32 10.75 2.58 -15.32
N THR A 33 12.06 2.61 -15.09
CA THR A 33 12.89 3.80 -15.34
C THR A 33 12.89 4.25 -16.80
N LYS A 34 12.60 3.36 -17.73
CA LYS A 34 12.47 3.66 -19.17
C LYS A 34 11.07 4.11 -19.57
N ASN A 35 10.09 4.02 -18.68
CA ASN A 35 8.76 4.53 -18.94
C ASN A 35 8.78 6.06 -18.95
N THR A 36 8.14 6.68 -19.93
CA THR A 36 8.12 8.12 -20.11
C THR A 36 7.03 8.82 -19.32
N ALA A 37 6.20 8.09 -18.57
CA ALA A 37 5.16 8.67 -17.75
C ALA A 37 5.74 9.64 -16.71
N GLY A 38 5.14 10.81 -16.60
CA GLY A 38 5.36 11.76 -15.52
C GLY A 38 4.53 11.42 -14.29
N PRO A 39 4.35 12.37 -13.36
CA PRO A 39 3.46 12.20 -12.22
C PRO A 39 2.04 11.83 -12.67
N ILE A 40 1.43 10.86 -11.99
CA ILE A 40 0.06 10.41 -12.27
C ILE A 40 -0.85 10.65 -11.07
N SER A 41 -2.13 10.84 -11.35
CA SER A 41 -3.14 11.09 -10.33
C SER A 41 -3.62 9.82 -9.65
N LYS A 42 -4.24 9.95 -8.48
CA LYS A 42 -4.92 8.84 -7.80
C LYS A 42 -5.93 8.15 -8.70
N ASP A 43 -6.72 8.91 -9.46
CA ASP A 43 -7.75 8.36 -10.34
C ASP A 43 -7.13 7.53 -11.48
N GLN A 44 -6.05 7.97 -12.06
CA GLN A 44 -5.32 7.21 -13.09
C GLN A 44 -4.74 5.92 -12.53
N ILE A 45 -4.20 5.95 -11.31
CA ILE A 45 -3.72 4.77 -10.60
C ILE A 45 -4.88 3.80 -10.35
N ALA A 46 -5.98 4.29 -9.79
CA ALA A 46 -7.16 3.48 -9.51
C ALA A 46 -7.72 2.81 -10.77
N GLN A 47 -7.80 3.54 -11.88
CA GLN A 47 -8.23 3.00 -13.16
C GLN A 47 -7.33 1.87 -13.65
N SER A 48 -6.03 2.00 -13.50
CA SER A 48 -5.07 0.96 -13.89
C SER A 48 -5.22 -0.31 -13.04
N PHE A 49 -5.35 -0.15 -11.72
CA PHE A 49 -5.44 -1.29 -10.80
C PHE A 49 -6.83 -1.92 -10.70
N LEU A 50 -7.86 -1.23 -11.14
CA LEU A 50 -9.25 -1.73 -11.15
C LEU A 50 -9.75 -2.13 -12.54
N GLY A 51 -8.85 -2.24 -13.50
CA GLY A 51 -9.17 -2.78 -14.83
C GLY A 51 -9.95 -1.86 -15.75
N SER A 52 -10.04 -0.56 -15.46
CA SER A 52 -10.73 0.41 -16.29
C SER A 52 -9.91 0.90 -17.48
N THR A 53 -8.59 0.77 -17.42
CA THR A 53 -7.66 1.10 -18.50
C THR A 53 -6.58 0.04 -18.61
N ASN A 54 -5.92 -0.01 -19.74
CA ASN A 54 -4.76 -0.87 -20.02
C ASN A 54 -3.50 -0.09 -20.38
N THR A 55 -3.41 1.15 -19.96
CA THR A 55 -2.25 2.01 -20.17
C THR A 55 -0.99 1.44 -19.50
N PHE A 56 -1.16 0.83 -18.35
CA PHE A 56 -0.11 0.15 -17.61
C PHE A 56 -0.49 -1.31 -17.33
N SER A 57 0.55 -2.11 -17.08
CA SER A 57 0.42 -3.48 -16.57
C SER A 57 0.58 -3.45 -15.05
N PRO A 58 -0.49 -3.51 -14.26
CA PRO A 58 -0.40 -3.38 -12.81
C PRO A 58 0.20 -4.62 -12.17
N ILE A 59 1.06 -4.39 -11.18
CA ILE A 59 1.67 -5.41 -10.31
C ILE A 59 1.20 -5.15 -8.90
N ASP A 60 0.55 -6.13 -8.30
CA ASP A 60 -0.11 -6.00 -7.00
C ASP A 60 0.63 -6.77 -5.90
N LEU A 61 0.35 -6.45 -4.67
CA LEU A 61 0.73 -7.26 -3.51
C LEU A 61 -0.36 -8.29 -3.20
N ALA A 62 0.02 -9.31 -2.44
CA ALA A 62 -0.88 -10.39 -2.05
C ALA A 62 -2.06 -9.88 -1.20
N ASP A 63 -3.18 -10.59 -1.30
CA ASP A 63 -4.34 -10.39 -0.42
C ASP A 63 -3.89 -10.43 1.06
N GLY A 64 -4.44 -9.53 1.86
CA GLY A 64 -4.10 -9.41 3.28
C GLY A 64 -2.84 -8.60 3.57
N SER A 65 -2.06 -8.18 2.58
CA SER A 65 -0.95 -7.25 2.78
C SER A 65 -1.48 -5.93 3.35
N PRO A 66 -0.95 -5.44 4.49
CA PRO A 66 -1.32 -4.12 5.04
C PRO A 66 -1.08 -2.99 4.05
N LEU A 67 0.00 -3.05 3.29
CA LEU A 67 0.31 -2.04 2.27
C LEU A 67 -0.72 -2.05 1.13
N ARG A 68 -1.21 -3.22 0.74
CA ARG A 68 -2.28 -3.35 -0.26
C ARG A 68 -3.59 -2.73 0.22
N ILE A 69 -3.96 -2.99 1.46
CA ILE A 69 -5.17 -2.42 2.08
C ILE A 69 -5.09 -0.89 2.08
N GLU A 70 -3.96 -0.34 2.51
CA GLU A 70 -3.73 1.11 2.53
C GLU A 70 -3.70 1.72 1.13
N PHE A 71 -3.10 1.03 0.17
CA PHE A 71 -3.05 1.46 -1.21
C PHE A 71 -4.44 1.67 -1.81
N TYR A 72 -5.28 0.64 -1.80
CA TYR A 72 -6.64 0.74 -2.38
C TYR A 72 -7.54 1.71 -1.62
N LYS A 73 -7.39 1.80 -0.31
CA LYS A 73 -8.08 2.79 0.50
C LYS A 73 -7.71 4.23 0.07
N THR A 74 -6.43 4.47 -0.14
CA THR A 74 -5.92 5.80 -0.48
C THR A 74 -6.23 6.20 -1.92
N VAL A 75 -5.99 5.32 -2.89
CA VAL A 75 -6.11 5.67 -4.32
C VAL A 75 -7.52 5.48 -4.87
N ALA A 76 -8.32 4.61 -4.29
CA ALA A 76 -9.61 4.20 -4.82
C ALA A 76 -10.77 4.28 -3.81
N GLU A 77 -10.49 4.59 -2.54
CA GLU A 77 -11.48 4.63 -1.46
C GLU A 77 -12.26 3.31 -1.33
N LYS A 78 -11.57 2.18 -1.49
CA LYS A 78 -12.15 0.84 -1.48
C LYS A 78 -11.44 -0.06 -0.49
N ASP A 79 -12.23 -0.91 0.16
CA ASP A 79 -11.74 -1.99 1.01
C ASP A 79 -11.45 -3.28 0.18
N PRO A 80 -10.79 -4.29 0.78
CA PRO A 80 -10.45 -5.52 0.06
C PRO A 80 -11.66 -6.25 -0.53
N SER A 81 -12.82 -6.22 0.12
CA SER A 81 -14.01 -6.90 -0.38
C SER A 81 -14.60 -6.21 -1.61
N GLN A 82 -14.56 -4.88 -1.65
CA GLN A 82 -14.99 -4.10 -2.80
C GLN A 82 -14.07 -4.32 -4.01
N VAL A 83 -12.77 -4.34 -3.80
CA VAL A 83 -11.78 -4.64 -4.84
C VAL A 83 -12.01 -6.05 -5.41
N ARG A 84 -12.22 -7.03 -4.54
CA ARG A 84 -12.50 -8.41 -4.94
C ARG A 84 -13.78 -8.50 -5.77
N ALA A 85 -14.82 -7.80 -5.39
CA ALA A 85 -16.10 -7.78 -6.12
C ALA A 85 -15.94 -7.19 -7.52
N ILE A 86 -15.18 -6.12 -7.68
CA ILE A 86 -14.89 -5.51 -8.98
C ILE A 86 -14.17 -6.50 -9.89
N TRP A 87 -13.13 -7.15 -9.40
CA TRP A 87 -12.36 -8.11 -10.19
C TRP A 87 -13.13 -9.37 -10.51
N SER A 88 -13.95 -9.87 -9.58
CA SER A 88 -14.83 -11.01 -9.83
C SER A 88 -15.77 -10.75 -11.01
N LYS A 89 -16.36 -9.55 -11.07
CA LYS A 89 -17.23 -9.15 -12.17
C LYS A 89 -16.46 -9.05 -13.50
N LEU A 90 -15.28 -8.44 -13.51
CA LEU A 90 -14.48 -8.27 -14.71
C LEU A 90 -14.00 -9.62 -15.26
N VAL A 91 -13.57 -10.53 -14.40
CA VAL A 91 -13.15 -11.88 -14.78
C VAL A 91 -14.35 -12.69 -15.30
N PHE A 92 -15.49 -12.65 -14.62
CA PHE A 92 -16.70 -13.35 -15.02
C PHE A 92 -17.21 -12.90 -16.40
N THR A 93 -17.11 -11.62 -16.70
CA THR A 93 -17.53 -11.06 -18.00
C THR A 93 -16.44 -11.14 -19.07
N GLY A 94 -15.27 -11.68 -18.76
CA GLY A 94 -14.12 -11.82 -19.68
C GLY A 94 -13.47 -10.49 -20.11
N LYS A 95 -13.73 -9.39 -19.40
CA LYS A 95 -13.27 -8.06 -19.78
C LYS A 95 -11.82 -7.78 -19.41
N ALA A 96 -11.32 -8.36 -18.31
CA ALA A 96 -9.97 -8.12 -17.83
C ALA A 96 -9.48 -9.29 -16.96
N ARG A 97 -8.17 -9.32 -16.75
CA ARG A 97 -7.50 -10.25 -15.81
C ARG A 97 -6.98 -9.48 -14.62
N PRO A 98 -7.07 -10.04 -13.39
CA PRO A 98 -6.51 -9.40 -12.22
C PRO A 98 -4.99 -9.20 -12.35
N PRO A 99 -4.43 -8.18 -11.70
CA PRO A 99 -2.99 -8.02 -11.61
C PRO A 99 -2.33 -9.25 -10.99
N LYS A 100 -1.11 -9.55 -11.42
CA LYS A 100 -0.27 -10.53 -10.72
C LYS A 100 0.05 -10.04 -9.32
N GLN A 101 0.01 -10.94 -8.34
CA GLN A 101 0.26 -10.65 -6.94
C GLN A 101 1.61 -11.20 -6.50
N PHE A 102 2.32 -10.42 -5.69
CA PHE A 102 3.61 -10.77 -5.11
C PHE A 102 3.60 -10.54 -3.60
N ALA A 103 4.44 -11.27 -2.88
CA ALA A 103 4.45 -11.21 -1.42
C ALA A 103 5.15 -9.97 -0.86
N THR A 104 6.14 -9.42 -1.58
CA THR A 104 7.02 -8.37 -1.04
C THR A 104 7.22 -7.21 -2.02
N SER A 105 7.58 -6.04 -1.47
CA SER A 105 7.98 -4.87 -2.26
C SER A 105 9.19 -5.16 -3.16
N GLU A 106 10.13 -5.98 -2.72
CA GLU A 106 11.30 -6.36 -3.52
C GLU A 106 10.92 -7.16 -4.77
N GLU A 107 9.96 -8.07 -4.64
CA GLU A 107 9.44 -8.82 -5.79
C GLU A 107 8.69 -7.91 -6.76
N VAL A 108 7.88 -6.97 -6.25
CA VAL A 108 7.21 -5.95 -7.07
C VAL A 108 8.24 -5.11 -7.84
N LYS A 109 9.31 -4.65 -7.18
CA LYS A 109 10.39 -3.91 -7.83
C LYS A 109 11.01 -4.68 -9.00
N LYS A 110 11.30 -5.95 -8.80
CA LYS A 110 11.85 -6.80 -9.86
C LYS A 110 10.93 -6.90 -11.07
N GLN A 111 9.63 -7.03 -10.84
CA GLN A 111 8.66 -7.07 -11.92
C GLN A 111 8.58 -5.73 -12.66
N VAL A 112 8.61 -4.61 -11.94
CA VAL A 112 8.62 -3.27 -12.54
C VAL A 112 9.88 -3.03 -13.36
N GLU A 113 11.04 -3.48 -12.89
CA GLU A 113 12.29 -3.39 -13.65
C GLU A 113 12.26 -4.17 -14.95
N SER A 114 11.57 -5.30 -14.99
CA SER A 114 11.56 -6.22 -16.14
C SER A 114 10.55 -5.87 -17.22
N ASP A 115 9.63 -4.95 -16.97
CA ASP A 115 8.55 -4.58 -17.90
C ASP A 115 8.40 -3.05 -17.96
N VAL A 116 8.67 -2.48 -19.14
CA VAL A 116 8.57 -1.03 -19.37
C VAL A 116 7.17 -0.48 -19.10
N ASN A 117 6.14 -1.30 -19.27
CA ASN A 117 4.74 -0.90 -19.06
C ASN A 117 4.23 -1.19 -17.64
N ALA A 118 5.03 -1.81 -16.78
CA ALA A 118 4.60 -2.16 -15.44
C ALA A 118 4.41 -0.93 -14.55
N ILE A 119 3.39 -1.01 -13.70
CA ILE A 119 3.15 -0.09 -12.60
C ILE A 119 2.94 -0.91 -11.33
N GLY A 120 3.58 -0.50 -10.25
CA GLY A 120 3.44 -1.16 -8.95
C GLY A 120 3.45 -0.14 -7.83
N TYR A 121 3.21 -0.61 -6.63
CA TYR A 121 3.40 0.18 -5.42
C TYR A 121 4.24 -0.61 -4.44
N ILE A 122 5.08 0.10 -3.72
CA ILE A 122 6.05 -0.45 -2.78
C ILE A 122 6.10 0.41 -1.54
N GLU A 123 6.67 -0.12 -0.47
CA GLU A 123 7.00 0.68 0.70
C GLU A 123 7.94 1.83 0.30
N LYS A 124 7.69 3.00 0.84
CA LYS A 124 8.54 4.18 0.59
C LYS A 124 10.01 3.91 0.92
N SER A 125 10.27 3.15 1.97
CA SER A 125 11.63 2.75 2.38
C SER A 125 12.34 1.81 1.39
N ALA A 126 11.60 1.18 0.48
CA ALA A 126 12.15 0.26 -0.52
C ALA A 126 12.55 0.95 -1.83
N VAL A 127 12.33 2.25 -1.97
CA VAL A 127 12.67 3.02 -3.18
C VAL A 127 14.18 3.09 -3.37
N ASP A 128 14.60 2.82 -4.58
CA ASP A 128 15.99 2.97 -5.04
C ASP A 128 16.03 3.39 -6.52
N ALA A 129 17.21 3.42 -7.10
CA ALA A 129 17.41 3.85 -8.48
C ALA A 129 16.88 2.86 -9.54
N SER A 130 16.41 1.67 -9.14
CA SER A 130 15.90 0.65 -10.06
C SER A 130 14.50 0.95 -10.58
N VAL A 131 13.77 1.87 -9.94
CA VAL A 131 12.41 2.26 -10.28
C VAL A 131 12.24 3.78 -10.24
N LYS A 132 11.20 4.26 -10.93
CA LYS A 132 10.84 5.68 -10.97
C LYS A 132 9.54 5.90 -10.20
N VAL A 133 9.56 6.80 -9.21
CA VAL A 133 8.37 7.20 -8.44
C VAL A 133 7.51 8.15 -9.29
N VAL A 134 6.23 7.82 -9.42
CA VAL A 134 5.24 8.63 -10.14
C VAL A 134 4.09 9.13 -9.25
N TYR A 135 4.02 8.65 -8.02
CA TYR A 135 3.05 9.09 -7.01
C TYR A 135 3.58 8.79 -5.59
N PRO A 136 3.41 9.69 -4.60
CA PRO A 136 2.90 11.06 -4.79
C PRO A 136 3.88 11.92 -5.60
N ALA A 137 3.35 12.95 -6.27
CA ALA A 137 4.19 13.96 -6.91
C ALA A 137 4.93 14.76 -5.83
N ASN A 138 6.25 14.98 -6.00
CA ASN A 138 7.04 15.86 -5.14
C ASN A 138 6.78 17.32 -5.46
#